data_ba57c618322bfe7266e42f0832d4a3d8
#
_entry.id   ba57c618322bfe7266e42f0832d4a3d8
#
_cell.length_a   1.000
_cell.length_b   1.000
_cell.length_c   1.000
_cell.angle_alpha   90.00
_cell.angle_beta   90.00
_cell.angle_gamma   90.00
#
_symmetry.space_group_name_H-M   'P 1'
#
loop_
_entity.id
_entity.type
_entity.pdbx_description
1 polymer ?
#
loop_
_entity_poly.entity_id
_entity_poly.type
_entity_poly.pdbx_seq_one_letter_code
_entity_poly.pdbx_strand_id
1 'polypeptide(L)'
;MAESEQTQVIQPKKKMGFGKKLIIILAVIVAFLGVCSLMIVHQNNQLEKKFYQVKSNKVVDNIRIVALADLHLKEFGKDNEKLVAEVKNLSPDIVAIVGDMNLESQPDNYSSVISLCKQLNEIAPVYYCLGNHEIDAMLFKNSNIYKDIKAEDIKIFNNETETVNIGGTAIDIIGLTQNPTEFDEYGKDFFEKAMSADDNFKLLLTHYPEYFLGKLNDYDIDLAITGHAHGGQVRLPFIGGLYAADQGLFPKLCDGYHEDGNSKFIVSRGLGKSGIVPRINNKPEIVIADISWY
;
A
#
# COMPACT_ATOMS: atom_id res chain seq x y z
N MET A 1 -85.12 13.98 23.55
CA MET A 1 -83.84 14.57 23.22
C MET A 1 -83.07 13.54 22.42
N ALA A 2 -82.97 13.72 21.13
CA ALA A 2 -82.20 12.83 20.24
C ALA A 2 -80.83 13.46 20.01
N GLU A 3 -79.73 12.82 20.46
CA GLU A 3 -78.39 13.21 20.13
C GLU A 3 -78.08 12.84 18.69
N SER A 4 -77.70 13.83 17.90
CA SER A 4 -77.29 13.62 16.53
C SER A 4 -75.78 13.21 16.53
N GLU A 5 -75.46 11.97 16.25
CA GLU A 5 -74.15 11.45 15.97
C GLU A 5 -73.60 12.15 14.67
N GLN A 6 -72.61 13.00 14.83
CA GLN A 6 -71.84 13.55 13.67
C GLN A 6 -70.89 12.49 13.18
N THR A 7 -71.21 11.82 12.09
CA THR A 7 -70.34 10.92 11.39
C THR A 7 -69.20 11.73 10.71
N GLN A 8 -68.00 11.67 11.24
CA GLN A 8 -66.81 12.26 10.59
C GLN A 8 -66.54 11.55 9.26
N VAL A 9 -66.78 12.21 8.16
CA VAL A 9 -66.42 11.73 6.81
C VAL A 9 -64.92 11.79 6.64
N ILE A 10 -64.21 10.67 6.76
CA ILE A 10 -62.77 10.54 6.47
C ILE A 10 -62.58 10.72 4.98
N GLN A 11 -62.05 11.87 4.57
CA GLN A 11 -61.70 12.11 3.18
C GLN A 11 -60.53 11.19 2.73
N PRO A 12 -60.63 10.50 1.57
CA PRO A 12 -59.60 9.63 1.09
C PRO A 12 -58.31 10.43 0.79
N LYS A 13 -57.18 10.03 1.39
CA LYS A 13 -55.86 10.65 1.09
C LYS A 13 -55.57 10.58 -0.41
N LYS A 14 -55.40 11.74 -1.03
CA LYS A 14 -55.09 11.86 -2.46
C LYS A 14 -53.82 11.11 -2.81
N LYS A 15 -53.91 10.03 -3.60
CA LYS A 15 -52.76 9.20 -3.99
C LYS A 15 -51.79 10.06 -4.83
N MET A 16 -50.52 10.04 -4.48
CA MET A 16 -49.48 10.77 -5.21
C MET A 16 -49.36 10.26 -6.64
N GLY A 17 -49.37 11.12 -7.63
CA GLY A 17 -49.24 10.77 -9.03
C GLY A 17 -47.89 10.11 -9.37
N PHE A 18 -47.86 9.26 -10.39
CA PHE A 18 -46.69 8.51 -10.84
C PHE A 18 -45.44 9.36 -11.02
N GLY A 19 -45.54 10.52 -11.68
CA GLY A 19 -44.42 11.45 -11.92
C GLY A 19 -43.78 11.98 -10.62
N LYS A 20 -44.61 12.33 -9.60
CA LYS A 20 -44.07 12.74 -8.29
C LYS A 20 -43.35 11.60 -7.57
N LYS A 21 -43.83 10.37 -7.68
CA LYS A 21 -43.13 9.20 -7.11
C LYS A 21 -41.79 8.98 -7.77
N LEU A 22 -41.72 9.08 -9.09
CA LEU A 22 -40.46 8.92 -9.85
C LEU A 22 -39.44 9.99 -9.46
N ILE A 23 -39.85 11.26 -9.33
CA ILE A 23 -38.96 12.36 -8.90
C ILE A 23 -38.41 12.09 -7.50
N ILE A 24 -39.24 11.62 -6.57
CA ILE A 24 -38.79 11.28 -5.22
C ILE A 24 -37.78 10.12 -5.24
N ILE A 25 -38.03 9.08 -6.02
CA ILE A 25 -37.10 7.94 -6.16
C ILE A 25 -35.75 8.41 -6.71
N LEU A 26 -35.78 9.22 -7.77
CA LEU A 26 -34.54 9.79 -8.35
C LEU A 26 -33.79 10.67 -7.35
N ALA A 27 -34.50 11.52 -6.61
CA ALA A 27 -33.89 12.36 -5.57
C ALA A 27 -33.24 11.52 -4.47
N VAL A 28 -33.90 10.43 -4.03
CA VAL A 28 -33.34 9.50 -3.04
C VAL A 28 -32.08 8.80 -3.58
N ILE A 29 -32.10 8.34 -4.83
CA ILE A 29 -30.93 7.72 -5.48
C ILE A 29 -29.77 8.71 -5.55
N VAL A 30 -30.01 9.95 -6.00
CA VAL A 30 -28.97 10.98 -6.08
C VAL A 30 -28.39 11.30 -4.69
N ALA A 31 -29.26 11.44 -3.69
CA ALA A 31 -28.81 11.68 -2.32
C ALA A 31 -27.98 10.51 -1.79
N PHE A 32 -28.40 9.27 -2.03
CA PHE A 32 -27.68 8.06 -1.64
C PHE A 32 -26.29 8.01 -2.31
N LEU A 33 -26.22 8.23 -3.63
CA LEU A 33 -24.95 8.26 -4.36
C LEU A 33 -24.03 9.39 -3.86
N GLY A 34 -24.59 10.54 -3.50
CA GLY A 34 -23.86 11.65 -2.88
C GLY A 34 -23.23 11.26 -1.55
N VAL A 35 -24.00 10.61 -0.68
CA VAL A 35 -23.49 10.09 0.61
C VAL A 35 -22.42 9.04 0.39
N CYS A 36 -22.61 8.08 -0.50
CA CYS A 36 -21.60 7.07 -0.83
C CYS A 36 -20.29 7.73 -1.34
N SER A 37 -20.38 8.72 -2.22
CA SER A 37 -19.23 9.46 -2.74
C SER A 37 -18.46 10.18 -1.62
N LEU A 38 -19.16 10.85 -0.70
CA LEU A 38 -18.54 11.50 0.46
C LEU A 38 -17.85 10.49 1.38
N MET A 39 -18.47 9.33 1.62
CA MET A 39 -17.87 8.25 2.41
C MET A 39 -16.60 7.71 1.75
N ILE A 40 -16.60 7.51 0.42
CA ILE A 40 -15.42 7.06 -0.33
C ILE A 40 -14.29 8.09 -0.22
N VAL A 41 -14.58 9.37 -0.44
CA VAL A 41 -13.58 10.45 -0.32
C VAL A 41 -13.01 10.51 1.11
N HIS A 42 -13.89 10.45 2.11
CA HIS A 42 -13.47 10.45 3.52
C HIS A 42 -12.55 9.26 3.83
N GLN A 43 -12.95 8.05 3.45
CA GLN A 43 -12.18 6.82 3.66
C GLN A 43 -10.80 6.88 2.96
N ASN A 44 -10.74 7.41 1.74
CA ASN A 44 -9.48 7.50 0.99
C ASN A 44 -8.48 8.51 1.59
N ASN A 45 -8.91 9.37 2.50
CA ASN A 45 -8.05 10.32 3.22
C ASN A 45 -7.70 9.87 4.64
N GLN A 46 -8.15 8.67 5.06
CA GLN A 46 -7.81 8.08 6.36
C GLN A 46 -6.64 7.12 6.21
N LEU A 47 -5.56 7.35 6.94
CA LEU A 47 -4.45 6.42 7.05
C LEU A 47 -4.82 5.31 8.06
N GLU A 48 -4.79 4.07 7.62
CA GLU A 48 -4.94 2.89 8.47
C GLU A 48 -3.56 2.33 8.82
N LYS A 49 -3.31 2.10 10.10
CA LYS A 49 -2.08 1.47 10.60
C LYS A 49 -2.32 -0.02 10.80
N LYS A 50 -1.55 -0.86 10.12
CA LYS A 50 -1.60 -2.32 10.26
C LYS A 50 -0.32 -2.84 10.88
N PHE A 51 -0.46 -3.48 12.03
CA PHE A 51 0.63 -4.05 12.80
C PHE A 51 0.74 -5.54 12.55
N TYR A 52 1.94 -5.97 12.20
CA TYR A 52 2.31 -7.36 11.99
C TYR A 52 3.44 -7.75 12.93
N GLN A 53 3.29 -8.87 13.62
CA GLN A 53 4.32 -9.42 14.50
C GLN A 53 5.10 -10.49 13.77
N VAL A 54 6.42 -10.30 13.64
CA VAL A 54 7.32 -11.23 12.99
C VAL A 54 8.29 -11.79 14.03
N LYS A 55 8.36 -13.11 14.13
CA LYS A 55 9.28 -13.80 15.04
C LYS A 55 10.49 -14.33 14.30
N SER A 56 11.69 -14.08 14.84
CA SER A 56 12.93 -14.61 14.29
C SER A 56 13.96 -14.84 15.41
N ASN A 57 14.72 -15.92 15.31
CA ASN A 57 15.85 -16.22 16.20
C ASN A 57 17.13 -15.46 15.80
N LYS A 58 17.09 -14.70 14.69
CA LYS A 58 18.22 -13.90 14.21
C LYS A 58 18.25 -12.48 14.78
N VAL A 59 17.17 -12.05 15.47
CA VAL A 59 17.11 -10.70 16.06
C VAL A 59 17.46 -10.73 17.54
N VAL A 60 18.19 -9.70 17.99
CA VAL A 60 18.61 -9.52 19.39
C VAL A 60 17.59 -8.67 20.14
N ASP A 61 17.31 -7.48 19.61
CA ASP A 61 16.34 -6.54 20.15
C ASP A 61 15.11 -6.42 19.24
N ASN A 62 14.02 -5.86 19.79
CA ASN A 62 12.83 -5.58 18.97
C ASN A 62 13.16 -4.52 17.92
N ILE A 63 12.75 -4.77 16.69
CA ILE A 63 12.97 -3.87 15.55
C ILE A 63 11.64 -3.52 14.93
N ARG A 64 11.37 -2.24 14.73
CA ARG A 64 10.18 -1.74 14.06
C ARG A 64 10.50 -1.21 12.68
N ILE A 65 9.88 -1.80 11.68
CA ILE A 65 9.90 -1.32 10.30
C ILE A 65 8.56 -0.70 9.98
N VAL A 66 8.57 0.56 9.53
CA VAL A 66 7.38 1.19 8.94
C VAL A 66 7.53 1.19 7.44
N ALA A 67 6.59 0.56 6.73
CA ALA A 67 6.66 0.47 5.28
C ALA A 67 5.54 1.25 4.59
N LEU A 68 5.90 1.93 3.50
CA LEU A 68 5.06 2.73 2.63
C LEU A 68 5.17 2.21 1.20
N ALA A 69 4.06 2.16 0.47
CA ALA A 69 4.00 1.72 -0.92
C ALA A 69 2.93 2.47 -1.69
N ASP A 70 3.06 2.50 -3.00
CA ASP A 70 1.98 2.87 -3.92
C ASP A 70 1.35 4.24 -3.60
N LEU A 71 2.17 5.26 -3.37
CA LEU A 71 1.67 6.61 -3.08
C LEU A 71 1.04 7.27 -4.31
N HIS A 72 1.63 7.03 -5.50
CA HIS A 72 1.17 7.57 -6.78
C HIS A 72 0.90 9.08 -6.72
N LEU A 73 1.86 9.85 -6.20
CA LEU A 73 1.81 11.31 -6.02
C LEU A 73 0.64 11.81 -5.16
N LYS A 74 -0.04 10.93 -4.43
CA LYS A 74 -1.07 11.35 -3.50
C LYS A 74 -0.44 12.03 -2.29
N GLU A 75 -1.05 13.14 -1.85
CA GLU A 75 -0.63 13.85 -0.66
C GLU A 75 -1.62 13.66 0.49
N PHE A 76 -1.09 13.43 1.69
CA PHE A 76 -1.84 13.38 2.95
C PHE A 76 -1.57 14.64 3.77
N GLY A 77 -2.37 15.68 3.53
CA GLY A 77 -2.12 17.04 4.02
C GLY A 77 -1.14 17.77 3.10
N LYS A 78 -0.80 19.00 3.45
CA LYS A 78 0.17 19.78 2.69
C LYS A 78 1.55 19.17 2.87
N ASP A 79 2.23 18.87 1.74
CA ASP A 79 3.57 18.26 1.75
C ASP A 79 3.65 16.98 2.60
N ASN A 80 2.61 16.18 2.57
CA ASN A 80 2.47 14.91 3.32
C ASN A 80 2.55 15.03 4.85
N GLU A 81 2.34 16.21 5.44
CA GLU A 81 2.47 16.47 6.88
C GLU A 81 1.78 15.43 7.77
N LYS A 82 0.60 14.93 7.35
CA LYS A 82 -0.17 13.93 8.11
C LYS A 82 0.49 12.56 8.04
N LEU A 83 0.99 12.17 6.87
CA LEU A 83 1.70 10.89 6.70
C LEU A 83 2.99 10.88 7.53
N VAL A 84 3.78 11.96 7.42
CA VAL A 84 5.02 12.13 8.17
C VAL A 84 4.77 12.10 9.68
N ALA A 85 3.73 12.79 10.15
CA ALA A 85 3.36 12.79 11.57
C ALA A 85 2.98 11.38 12.06
N GLU A 86 2.22 10.61 11.27
CA GLU A 86 1.87 9.22 11.62
C GLU A 86 3.11 8.33 11.69
N VAL A 87 4.04 8.43 10.72
CA VAL A 87 5.30 7.67 10.74
C VAL A 87 6.14 8.05 11.95
N LYS A 88 6.28 9.34 12.25
CA LYS A 88 7.01 9.81 13.43
C LYS A 88 6.44 9.27 14.75
N ASN A 89 5.11 9.25 14.88
CA ASN A 89 4.43 8.72 16.08
C ASN A 89 4.64 7.21 16.26
N LEU A 90 4.97 6.48 15.19
CA LEU A 90 5.27 5.05 15.23
C LEU A 90 6.69 4.76 15.73
N SER A 91 7.59 5.75 15.73
CA SER A 91 8.99 5.61 16.15
C SER A 91 9.69 4.41 15.50
N PRO A 92 9.80 4.37 14.16
CA PRO A 92 10.44 3.26 13.45
C PRO A 92 11.96 3.26 13.65
N ASP A 93 12.57 2.08 13.57
CA ASP A 93 14.02 1.91 13.41
C ASP A 93 14.42 2.00 11.94
N ILE A 94 13.53 1.62 11.04
CA ILE A 94 13.68 1.67 9.58
C ILE A 94 12.38 2.18 8.96
N VAL A 95 12.49 3.05 7.96
CA VAL A 95 11.41 3.35 7.01
C VAL A 95 11.71 2.66 5.69
N ALA A 96 10.84 1.72 5.28
CA ALA A 96 10.94 1.03 4.00
C ALA A 96 9.96 1.65 3.00
N ILE A 97 10.42 1.95 1.80
CA ILE A 97 9.57 2.34 0.68
C ILE A 97 9.66 1.24 -0.37
N VAL A 98 8.50 0.67 -0.74
CA VAL A 98 8.45 -0.48 -1.65
C VAL A 98 7.75 -0.14 -2.97
N GLY A 99 8.21 0.97 -3.56
CA GLY A 99 7.89 1.37 -4.93
C GLY A 99 6.59 2.15 -5.11
N ASP A 100 6.43 2.63 -6.34
CA ASP A 100 5.25 3.32 -6.87
C ASP A 100 4.86 4.57 -6.07
N MET A 101 5.85 5.33 -5.63
CA MET A 101 5.64 6.64 -5.01
C MET A 101 5.31 7.70 -6.07
N ASN A 102 5.83 7.52 -7.28
CA ASN A 102 5.63 8.36 -8.46
C ASN A 102 4.55 7.80 -9.40
N LEU A 103 4.28 8.51 -10.50
CA LEU A 103 3.46 8.08 -11.63
C LEU A 103 4.28 8.18 -12.93
N GLU A 104 4.35 7.11 -13.71
CA GLU A 104 5.01 7.11 -15.04
C GLU A 104 4.41 8.14 -16.00
N SER A 105 3.11 8.43 -15.86
CA SER A 105 2.41 9.44 -16.66
C SER A 105 2.82 10.87 -16.32
N GLN A 106 3.53 11.09 -15.20
CA GLN A 106 4.06 12.36 -14.73
C GLN A 106 5.53 12.22 -14.33
N PRO A 107 6.43 11.83 -15.26
CA PRO A 107 7.77 11.35 -14.97
C PRO A 107 8.67 12.38 -14.28
N ASP A 108 8.39 13.67 -14.45
CA ASP A 108 9.17 14.78 -13.88
C ASP A 108 8.48 15.44 -12.66
N ASN A 109 7.30 14.97 -12.26
CA ASN A 109 6.54 15.51 -11.13
C ASN A 109 6.78 14.69 -9.85
N TYR A 110 8.02 14.60 -9.39
CA TYR A 110 8.39 13.82 -8.20
C TYR A 110 9.00 14.65 -7.06
N SER A 111 8.91 15.97 -7.12
CA SER A 111 9.44 16.84 -6.06
C SER A 111 8.80 16.57 -4.69
N SER A 112 7.50 16.25 -4.66
CA SER A 112 6.81 15.86 -3.43
C SER A 112 7.29 14.50 -2.87
N VAL A 113 7.72 13.58 -3.74
CA VAL A 113 8.32 12.30 -3.33
C VAL A 113 9.68 12.54 -2.68
N ILE A 114 10.53 13.38 -3.29
CA ILE A 114 11.83 13.76 -2.70
C ILE A 114 11.62 14.46 -1.35
N SER A 115 10.70 15.43 -1.28
CA SER A 115 10.38 16.11 -0.01
C SER A 115 9.93 15.12 1.07
N LEU A 116 9.05 14.18 0.72
CA LEU A 116 8.60 13.14 1.65
C LEU A 116 9.77 12.26 2.11
N CYS A 117 10.61 11.78 1.20
CA CYS A 117 11.77 10.95 1.56
C CYS A 117 12.72 11.67 2.52
N LYS A 118 12.98 12.96 2.31
CA LYS A 118 13.80 13.78 3.21
C LYS A 118 13.20 13.89 4.60
N GLN A 119 11.91 14.21 4.69
CA GLN A 119 11.19 14.30 5.97
C GLN A 119 11.18 12.96 6.72
N LEU A 120 11.02 11.84 6.00
CA LEU A 120 11.06 10.50 6.59
C LEU A 120 12.48 10.14 7.06
N ASN A 121 13.51 10.50 6.29
CA ASN A 121 14.91 10.24 6.65
C ASN A 121 15.39 11.03 7.88
N GLU A 122 14.71 12.13 8.23
CA GLU A 122 14.91 12.84 9.53
C GLU A 122 14.33 12.04 10.72
N ILE A 123 13.43 11.08 10.48
CA ILE A 123 12.80 10.26 11.52
C ILE A 123 13.62 8.97 11.73
N ALA A 124 13.91 8.24 10.67
CA ALA A 124 14.70 7.02 10.66
C ALA A 124 15.29 6.79 9.25
N PRO A 125 16.36 5.98 9.11
CA PRO A 125 16.93 5.67 7.81
C PRO A 125 15.90 5.16 6.81
N VAL A 126 15.87 5.75 5.62
CA VAL A 126 14.95 5.39 4.53
C VAL A 126 15.65 4.45 3.55
N TYR A 127 15.03 3.29 3.29
CA TYR A 127 15.43 2.33 2.27
C TYR A 127 14.33 2.21 1.23
N TYR A 128 14.64 2.60 0.00
CA TYR A 128 13.66 2.73 -1.08
C TYR A 128 13.98 1.71 -2.19
N CYS A 129 13.13 0.70 -2.35
CA CYS A 129 13.12 -0.19 -3.50
C CYS A 129 12.17 0.38 -4.57
N LEU A 130 12.62 0.42 -5.84
CA LEU A 130 11.83 0.96 -6.94
C LEU A 130 10.61 0.07 -7.28
N GLY A 131 9.51 0.70 -7.70
CA GLY A 131 8.36 0.04 -8.31
C GLY A 131 8.36 0.18 -9.84
N ASN A 132 7.32 -0.36 -10.48
CA ASN A 132 7.22 -0.29 -11.94
C ASN A 132 7.06 1.14 -12.46
N HIS A 133 6.34 2.00 -11.76
CA HIS A 133 6.15 3.39 -12.21
C HIS A 133 7.46 4.19 -12.20
N GLU A 134 8.37 3.96 -11.24
CA GLU A 134 9.69 4.57 -11.26
C GLU A 134 10.55 3.98 -12.40
N ILE A 135 10.56 2.65 -12.55
CA ILE A 135 11.32 1.97 -13.61
C ILE A 135 10.86 2.43 -14.98
N ASP A 136 9.54 2.44 -15.25
CA ASP A 136 8.97 2.88 -16.53
C ASP A 136 9.23 4.36 -16.80
N ALA A 137 9.16 5.20 -15.77
CA ALA A 137 9.53 6.61 -15.90
C ALA A 137 11.00 6.79 -16.30
N MET A 138 11.91 5.99 -15.73
CA MET A 138 13.34 6.04 -16.08
C MET A 138 13.61 5.50 -17.49
N LEU A 139 13.07 4.32 -17.82
CA LEU A 139 13.39 3.61 -19.07
C LEU A 139 12.71 4.22 -20.29
N PHE A 140 11.45 4.65 -20.16
CA PHE A 140 10.62 5.06 -21.29
C PHE A 140 10.37 6.57 -21.36
N LYS A 141 10.61 7.31 -20.26
CA LYS A 141 10.35 8.74 -20.18
C LYS A 141 11.59 9.58 -19.84
N ASN A 142 12.76 8.95 -19.70
CA ASN A 142 14.04 9.59 -19.33
C ASN A 142 13.99 10.38 -18.01
N SER A 143 13.19 9.95 -17.05
CA SER A 143 13.11 10.58 -15.73
C SER A 143 14.43 10.45 -14.97
N ASN A 144 14.80 11.48 -14.24
CA ASN A 144 15.96 11.47 -13.35
C ASN A 144 15.63 11.08 -11.90
N ILE A 145 14.42 10.59 -11.62
CA ILE A 145 13.91 10.32 -10.27
C ILE A 145 14.91 9.52 -9.40
N TYR A 146 15.51 8.48 -9.94
CA TYR A 146 16.50 7.67 -9.21
C TYR A 146 17.73 8.50 -8.80
N LYS A 147 18.28 9.28 -9.75
CA LYS A 147 19.48 10.10 -9.50
C LYS A 147 19.20 11.21 -8.50
N ASP A 148 18.02 11.83 -8.60
CA ASP A 148 17.64 12.97 -7.78
C ASP A 148 17.31 12.52 -6.35
N ILE A 149 16.68 11.36 -6.16
CA ILE A 149 16.48 10.78 -4.82
C ILE A 149 17.82 10.37 -4.21
N LYS A 150 18.70 9.74 -4.99
CA LYS A 150 20.04 9.32 -4.53
C LYS A 150 20.92 10.50 -4.14
N ALA A 151 20.74 11.65 -4.76
CA ALA A 151 21.48 12.87 -4.45
C ALA A 151 21.13 13.46 -3.06
N GLU A 152 20.03 13.05 -2.45
CA GLU A 152 19.59 13.47 -1.12
C GLU A 152 19.97 12.49 0.00
N ASP A 153 21.00 11.67 -0.23
CA ASP A 153 21.48 10.62 0.69
C ASP A 153 20.42 9.57 1.10
N ILE A 154 19.37 9.42 0.28
CA ILE A 154 18.38 8.36 0.44
C ILE A 154 18.92 7.06 -0.17
N LYS A 155 18.84 5.97 0.60
CA LYS A 155 19.25 4.64 0.14
C LYS A 155 18.20 4.09 -0.82
N ILE A 156 18.40 4.33 -2.11
CA ILE A 156 17.51 3.83 -3.17
C ILE A 156 18.17 2.63 -3.85
N PHE A 157 17.45 1.53 -3.92
CA PHE A 157 17.93 0.25 -4.46
C PHE A 157 17.37 -0.02 -5.86
N ASN A 158 18.27 -0.43 -6.72
CA ASN A 158 17.96 -0.99 -8.05
C ASN A 158 18.76 -2.29 -8.23
N ASN A 159 18.29 -3.38 -7.62
CA ASN A 159 19.01 -4.63 -7.41
C ASN A 159 20.32 -4.41 -6.64
N GLU A 160 20.18 -3.81 -5.50
CA GLU A 160 21.29 -3.52 -4.58
C GLU A 160 20.96 -4.11 -3.20
N THR A 161 22.00 -4.33 -2.39
CA THR A 161 21.85 -4.78 -1.00
C THR A 161 22.76 -3.97 -0.08
N GLU A 162 22.33 -3.77 1.15
CA GLU A 162 23.11 -3.12 2.20
C GLU A 162 22.92 -3.86 3.53
N THR A 163 24.03 -4.14 4.22
CA THR A 163 23.98 -4.71 5.58
C THR A 163 24.01 -3.58 6.60
N VAL A 164 23.05 -3.57 7.50
CA VAL A 164 22.94 -2.59 8.60
C VAL A 164 22.88 -3.29 9.94
N ASN A 165 23.29 -2.60 11.01
CA ASN A 165 23.16 -3.10 12.37
C ASN A 165 22.14 -2.26 13.15
N ILE A 166 21.06 -2.90 13.63
CA ILE A 166 20.04 -2.26 14.44
C ILE A 166 19.83 -3.06 15.72
N GLY A 167 20.01 -2.42 16.87
CA GLY A 167 19.85 -3.07 18.16
C GLY A 167 20.72 -4.32 18.33
N GLY A 168 21.94 -4.34 17.74
CA GLY A 168 22.84 -5.48 17.76
C GLY A 168 22.48 -6.60 16.76
N THR A 169 21.43 -6.43 15.96
CA THR A 169 21.04 -7.36 14.90
C THR A 169 21.60 -6.90 13.56
N ALA A 170 22.34 -7.77 12.87
CA ALA A 170 22.75 -7.56 11.49
C ALA A 170 21.58 -7.89 10.54
N ILE A 171 21.20 -6.95 9.71
CA ILE A 171 20.10 -7.05 8.75
C ILE A 171 20.64 -6.79 7.36
N ASP A 172 20.44 -7.73 6.45
CA ASP A 172 20.67 -7.50 5.02
C ASP A 172 19.37 -7.00 4.39
N ILE A 173 19.39 -5.74 3.99
CA ILE A 173 18.29 -5.12 3.26
C ILE A 173 18.54 -5.36 1.78
N ILE A 174 17.66 -6.09 1.14
CA ILE A 174 17.77 -6.52 -0.26
C ILE A 174 16.68 -5.82 -1.05
N GLY A 175 17.03 -5.00 -2.03
CA GLY A 175 16.07 -4.37 -2.94
C GLY A 175 16.01 -5.11 -4.28
N LEU A 176 14.93 -5.83 -4.53
CA LEU A 176 14.69 -6.56 -5.78
C LEU A 176 13.65 -5.83 -6.63
N THR A 177 14.09 -5.21 -7.73
CA THR A 177 13.30 -4.26 -8.53
C THR A 177 12.74 -4.83 -9.83
N GLN A 178 13.30 -5.94 -10.34
CA GLN A 178 12.82 -6.56 -11.58
C GLN A 178 11.37 -6.96 -11.50
N ASN A 179 10.69 -6.99 -12.65
CA ASN A 179 9.41 -7.66 -12.78
C ASN A 179 9.61 -9.18 -12.61
N PRO A 180 8.72 -9.91 -11.92
CA PRO A 180 8.84 -11.37 -11.76
C PRO A 180 8.99 -12.15 -13.06
N THR A 181 8.47 -11.63 -14.19
CA THR A 181 8.63 -12.26 -15.51
C THR A 181 10.05 -12.18 -16.04
N GLU A 182 10.84 -11.20 -15.60
CA GLU A 182 12.22 -10.96 -15.99
C GLU A 182 13.24 -11.47 -14.95
N PHE A 183 12.75 -12.04 -13.84
CA PHE A 183 13.59 -12.46 -12.71
C PHE A 183 14.69 -13.44 -13.13
N ASP A 184 14.35 -14.46 -13.87
CA ASP A 184 15.30 -15.51 -14.27
C ASP A 184 16.44 -14.98 -15.15
N GLU A 185 16.21 -13.87 -15.88
CA GLU A 185 17.18 -13.28 -16.80
C GLU A 185 18.03 -12.17 -16.13
N TYR A 186 17.41 -11.35 -15.29
CA TYR A 186 18.06 -10.12 -14.78
C TYR A 186 18.14 -10.00 -13.25
N GLY A 187 17.33 -10.73 -12.50
CA GLY A 187 17.24 -10.59 -11.05
C GLY A 187 17.85 -11.73 -10.25
N LYS A 188 17.83 -12.93 -10.81
CA LYS A 188 18.12 -14.18 -10.10
C LYS A 188 19.54 -14.24 -9.54
N ASP A 189 20.54 -13.98 -10.37
CA ASP A 189 21.94 -14.05 -9.94
C ASP A 189 22.25 -13.06 -8.82
N PHE A 190 21.69 -11.84 -8.90
CA PHE A 190 21.79 -10.85 -7.82
C PHE A 190 21.14 -11.37 -6.55
N PHE A 191 19.91 -11.84 -6.65
CA PHE A 191 19.13 -12.28 -5.52
C PHE A 191 19.75 -13.50 -4.82
N GLU A 192 20.17 -14.53 -5.57
CA GLU A 192 20.85 -15.70 -5.03
C GLU A 192 22.14 -15.33 -4.31
N LYS A 193 22.93 -14.42 -4.87
CA LYS A 193 24.13 -13.90 -4.22
C LYS A 193 23.82 -13.17 -2.92
N ALA A 194 22.78 -12.33 -2.88
CA ALA A 194 22.36 -11.62 -1.68
C ALA A 194 21.87 -12.57 -0.58
N MET A 195 21.10 -13.60 -0.96
CA MET A 195 20.57 -14.58 -0.03
C MET A 195 21.66 -15.49 0.57
N SER A 196 22.72 -15.79 -0.21
CA SER A 196 23.78 -16.71 0.21
C SER A 196 24.97 -16.05 0.90
N ALA A 197 24.97 -14.71 1.05
CA ALA A 197 26.12 -13.97 1.54
C ALA A 197 26.53 -14.31 2.99
N ASP A 198 25.54 -14.50 3.86
CA ASP A 198 25.69 -14.81 5.28
C ASP A 198 24.38 -15.26 5.90
N ASP A 199 24.35 -15.44 7.24
CA ASP A 199 23.15 -15.84 8.00
C ASP A 199 22.46 -14.65 8.70
N ASN A 200 22.68 -13.43 8.26
CA ASN A 200 22.00 -12.25 8.76
C ASN A 200 20.47 -12.33 8.53
N PHE A 201 19.71 -11.50 9.24
CA PHE A 201 18.29 -11.34 8.97
C PHE A 201 18.07 -10.78 7.57
N LYS A 202 17.35 -11.51 6.71
CA LYS A 202 17.08 -11.11 5.31
C LYS A 202 15.77 -10.34 5.23
N LEU A 203 15.89 -9.01 5.07
CA LEU A 203 14.77 -8.11 4.78
C LEU A 203 14.72 -7.84 3.27
N LEU A 204 13.79 -8.49 2.59
CA LEU A 204 13.55 -8.26 1.16
C LEU A 204 12.54 -7.13 0.97
N LEU A 205 12.93 -6.10 0.25
CA LEU A 205 12.06 -5.06 -0.28
C LEU A 205 11.86 -5.31 -1.76
N THR A 206 10.64 -5.58 -2.17
CA THR A 206 10.28 -5.76 -3.58
C THR A 206 8.88 -5.23 -3.83
N HIS A 207 8.66 -4.63 -4.99
CA HIS A 207 7.35 -4.07 -5.29
C HIS A 207 6.28 -5.14 -5.53
N TYR A 208 6.67 -6.30 -6.10
CA TYR A 208 5.77 -7.31 -6.64
C TYR A 208 5.51 -8.47 -5.67
N PRO A 209 4.27 -8.65 -5.15
CA PRO A 209 3.91 -9.83 -4.38
C PRO A 209 3.87 -11.11 -5.24
N GLU A 210 3.77 -10.97 -6.58
CA GLU A 210 3.74 -12.08 -7.56
C GLU A 210 4.99 -12.95 -7.53
N TYR A 211 6.10 -12.47 -6.97
CA TYR A 211 7.28 -13.28 -6.70
C TYR A 211 6.97 -14.53 -5.87
N PHE A 212 6.01 -14.41 -4.94
CA PHE A 212 5.57 -15.50 -4.07
C PHE A 212 4.49 -16.40 -4.71
N LEU A 213 4.23 -16.24 -6.01
CA LEU A 213 3.43 -17.16 -6.80
C LEU A 213 4.28 -18.17 -7.60
N GLY A 214 5.50 -18.47 -7.13
CA GLY A 214 6.34 -19.55 -7.69
C GLY A 214 7.78 -19.20 -8.00
N LYS A 215 8.24 -17.96 -7.80
CA LYS A 215 9.65 -17.59 -8.05
C LYS A 215 10.52 -17.66 -6.81
N LEU A 216 10.00 -17.30 -5.64
CA LEU A 216 10.75 -17.22 -4.39
C LEU A 216 10.35 -18.27 -3.35
N ASN A 217 9.52 -19.25 -3.72
CA ASN A 217 9.00 -20.28 -2.81
C ASN A 217 10.10 -21.19 -2.19
N ASP A 218 11.23 -21.35 -2.89
CA ASP A 218 12.33 -22.22 -2.45
C ASP A 218 13.40 -21.48 -1.63
N TYR A 219 13.17 -20.20 -1.29
CA TYR A 219 14.13 -19.40 -0.51
C TYR A 219 13.63 -19.17 0.91
N ASP A 220 14.55 -19.04 1.85
CA ASP A 220 14.28 -18.77 3.27
C ASP A 220 14.40 -17.27 3.54
N ILE A 221 13.34 -16.51 3.26
CA ILE A 221 13.29 -15.06 3.45
C ILE A 221 12.70 -14.75 4.83
N ASP A 222 13.50 -14.14 5.73
CA ASP A 222 13.05 -13.83 7.09
C ASP A 222 11.84 -12.88 7.11
N LEU A 223 11.85 -11.85 6.24
CA LEU A 223 10.72 -10.98 5.97
C LEU A 223 10.84 -10.33 4.60
N ALA A 224 9.79 -10.41 3.80
CA ALA A 224 9.63 -9.55 2.63
C ALA A 224 8.49 -8.55 2.84
N ILE A 225 8.61 -7.36 2.25
CA ILE A 225 7.55 -6.36 2.21
C ILE A 225 7.30 -5.97 0.75
N THR A 226 6.03 -5.99 0.33
CA THR A 226 5.62 -5.76 -1.06
C THR A 226 4.49 -4.75 -1.15
N GLY A 227 4.24 -4.22 -2.36
CA GLY A 227 3.15 -3.31 -2.71
C GLY A 227 2.33 -3.82 -3.89
N HIS A 228 2.18 -2.99 -4.95
CA HIS A 228 1.64 -3.27 -6.30
C HIS A 228 0.17 -3.67 -6.38
N ALA A 229 -0.31 -4.52 -5.49
CA ALA A 229 -1.66 -5.10 -5.57
C ALA A 229 -2.79 -4.15 -5.13
N HIS A 230 -2.46 -3.00 -4.53
CA HIS A 230 -3.40 -1.98 -4.06
C HIS A 230 -4.56 -2.52 -3.20
N GLY A 231 -4.38 -3.62 -2.49
CA GLY A 231 -5.44 -4.28 -1.73
C GLY A 231 -6.60 -4.79 -2.60
N GLY A 232 -6.36 -4.95 -3.91
CA GLY A 232 -7.39 -5.31 -4.89
C GLY A 232 -8.32 -4.15 -5.24
N GLN A 233 -7.92 -2.90 -5.00
CA GLN A 233 -8.56 -1.61 -5.27
C GLN A 233 -9.97 -1.46 -4.65
N VAL A 234 -10.91 -2.33 -5.01
CA VAL A 234 -12.25 -2.45 -4.40
C VAL A 234 -12.28 -3.72 -3.56
N ARG A 235 -12.69 -3.62 -2.31
CA ARG A 235 -12.77 -4.77 -1.41
C ARG A 235 -14.21 -5.12 -1.10
N LEU A 236 -14.56 -6.37 -1.37
CA LEU A 236 -15.88 -6.91 -1.09
C LEU A 236 -15.88 -7.56 0.29
N PRO A 237 -16.95 -7.35 1.11
CA PRO A 237 -17.07 -8.04 2.38
C PRO A 237 -16.95 -9.56 2.20
N PHE A 238 -16.19 -10.22 3.06
CA PHE A 238 -15.95 -11.68 3.09
C PHE A 238 -15.18 -12.27 1.89
N ILE A 239 -14.99 -11.52 0.81
CA ILE A 239 -14.30 -11.99 -0.41
C ILE A 239 -12.88 -11.43 -0.48
N GLY A 240 -12.69 -10.18 -0.08
CA GLY A 240 -11.40 -9.50 -0.20
C GLY A 240 -11.31 -8.61 -1.43
N GLY A 241 -10.10 -8.47 -2.00
CA GLY A 241 -9.82 -7.63 -3.16
C GLY A 241 -10.53 -8.11 -4.42
N LEU A 242 -11.00 -7.15 -5.23
CA LEU A 242 -11.72 -7.48 -6.47
C LEU A 242 -10.78 -7.69 -7.65
N TYR A 243 -9.76 -6.84 -7.79
CA TYR A 243 -8.84 -6.87 -8.94
C TYR A 243 -7.47 -6.30 -8.55
N ALA A 244 -6.41 -7.00 -8.88
CA ALA A 244 -5.04 -6.47 -8.83
C ALA A 244 -4.35 -6.63 -10.19
N ALA A 245 -3.40 -5.74 -10.49
CA ALA A 245 -2.51 -5.90 -11.63
C ALA A 245 -1.82 -7.27 -11.54
N ASP A 246 -1.49 -7.86 -12.68
CA ASP A 246 -0.77 -9.14 -12.82
C ASP A 246 -1.42 -10.38 -12.17
N GLN A 247 -2.47 -10.21 -11.34
CA GLN A 247 -3.24 -11.31 -10.73
C GLN A 247 -4.68 -11.39 -11.23
N GLY A 248 -5.23 -10.31 -11.82
CA GLY A 248 -6.59 -10.28 -12.36
C GLY A 248 -7.68 -10.20 -11.27
N LEU A 249 -8.82 -10.86 -11.53
CA LEU A 249 -9.97 -10.87 -10.62
C LEU A 249 -9.73 -11.81 -9.43
N PHE A 250 -10.13 -11.34 -8.22
CA PHE A 250 -9.99 -12.06 -6.96
C PHE A 250 -8.56 -12.49 -6.67
N PRO A 251 -7.63 -11.51 -6.59
CA PRO A 251 -6.20 -11.77 -6.41
C PRO A 251 -5.95 -12.53 -5.10
N LYS A 252 -4.98 -13.45 -5.13
CA LYS A 252 -4.58 -14.24 -3.97
C LYS A 252 -3.70 -13.44 -3.00
N LEU A 253 -2.81 -12.61 -3.55
CA LEU A 253 -1.82 -11.82 -2.82
C LEU A 253 -2.11 -10.33 -3.02
N CYS A 254 -3.06 -9.78 -2.27
CA CYS A 254 -3.40 -8.37 -2.39
C CYS A 254 -3.33 -7.58 -1.08
N ASP A 255 -3.20 -8.24 0.05
CA ASP A 255 -3.01 -7.61 1.37
C ASP A 255 -2.61 -8.63 2.43
N GLY A 256 -2.05 -8.12 3.53
CA GLY A 256 -1.86 -8.88 4.76
C GLY A 256 -0.53 -9.62 4.85
N TYR A 257 -0.42 -10.38 5.94
CA TYR A 257 0.75 -11.20 6.24
C TYR A 257 0.54 -12.63 5.72
N HIS A 258 1.57 -13.17 5.11
CA HIS A 258 1.59 -14.51 4.53
C HIS A 258 2.86 -15.26 4.94
N GLU A 259 2.76 -16.58 4.94
CA GLU A 259 3.89 -17.51 5.09
C GLU A 259 3.85 -18.51 3.94
N ASP A 260 5.00 -18.77 3.34
CA ASP A 260 5.17 -19.78 2.29
C ASP A 260 6.51 -20.49 2.51
N GLY A 261 6.46 -21.78 2.91
CA GLY A 261 7.62 -22.48 3.40
C GLY A 261 8.20 -21.78 4.65
N ASN A 262 9.48 -21.38 4.58
CA ASN A 262 10.16 -20.62 5.62
C ASN A 262 10.12 -19.10 5.37
N SER A 263 9.62 -18.67 4.22
CA SER A 263 9.52 -17.25 3.87
C SER A 263 8.30 -16.59 4.49
N LYS A 264 8.49 -15.39 5.04
CA LYS A 264 7.44 -14.55 5.58
C LYS A 264 7.34 -13.28 4.74
N PHE A 265 6.13 -12.88 4.38
CA PHE A 265 5.98 -11.65 3.62
C PHE A 265 4.69 -10.90 3.94
N ILE A 266 4.74 -9.59 3.76
CA ILE A 266 3.62 -8.67 3.96
C ILE A 266 3.31 -8.01 2.62
N VAL A 267 2.05 -8.06 2.23
CA VAL A 267 1.54 -7.34 1.06
C VAL A 267 0.82 -6.09 1.53
N SER A 268 1.37 -4.93 1.22
CA SER A 268 0.76 -3.64 1.54
C SER A 268 -0.41 -3.36 0.60
N ARG A 269 -1.46 -2.76 1.16
CA ARG A 269 -2.56 -2.23 0.33
C ARG A 269 -2.22 -0.89 -0.31
N GLY A 270 -1.06 -0.33 0.01
CA GLY A 270 -0.60 0.93 -0.54
C GLY A 270 -1.36 2.17 -0.04
N LEU A 271 -0.87 3.34 -0.39
CA LEU A 271 -1.37 4.65 0.08
C LEU A 271 -2.24 5.37 -0.95
N GLY A 272 -1.88 5.32 -2.20
CA GLY A 272 -2.55 5.95 -3.33
C GLY A 272 -3.56 5.05 -4.01
N LYS A 273 -3.92 5.39 -5.22
CA LYS A 273 -4.80 4.61 -6.09
C LYS A 273 -4.11 4.32 -7.42
N SER A 274 -4.35 3.16 -7.99
CA SER A 274 -4.00 2.87 -9.37
C SER A 274 -5.17 3.21 -10.30
N GLY A 275 -4.87 3.92 -11.39
CA GLY A 275 -5.85 4.25 -12.42
C GLY A 275 -7.03 5.14 -11.96
N ILE A 276 -8.17 4.98 -12.63
CA ILE A 276 -9.35 5.83 -12.47
C ILE A 276 -10.26 5.39 -11.32
N VAL A 277 -10.27 4.08 -11.01
CA VAL A 277 -11.17 3.51 -10.01
C VAL A 277 -10.77 3.97 -8.60
N PRO A 278 -11.68 4.55 -7.81
CA PRO A 278 -11.36 4.89 -6.42
C PRO A 278 -11.22 3.63 -5.56
N ARG A 279 -10.48 3.74 -4.47
CA ARG A 279 -10.46 2.70 -3.44
C ARG A 279 -11.82 2.67 -2.75
N ILE A 280 -12.46 1.50 -2.71
CA ILE A 280 -13.76 1.29 -2.05
C ILE A 280 -13.58 0.20 -0.98
N ASN A 281 -13.98 0.52 0.25
CA ASN A 281 -13.78 -0.33 1.43
C ASN A 281 -12.32 -0.79 1.61
N ASN A 282 -11.38 0.10 1.25
CA ASN A 282 -9.96 -0.18 1.13
C ASN A 282 -9.16 1.09 1.49
N LYS A 283 -8.95 1.33 2.77
CA LYS A 283 -8.23 2.52 3.26
C LYS A 283 -6.77 2.47 2.86
N PRO A 284 -6.15 3.64 2.59
CA PRO A 284 -4.69 3.76 2.54
C PRO A 284 -4.03 3.17 3.77
N GLU A 285 -2.97 2.40 3.58
CA GLU A 285 -2.32 1.63 4.63
C GLU A 285 -0.89 2.04 4.88
N ILE A 286 -0.55 2.20 6.15
CA ILE A 286 0.82 2.18 6.65
C ILE A 286 1.04 0.81 7.25
N VAL A 287 2.02 0.06 6.75
CA VAL A 287 2.43 -1.24 7.29
C VAL A 287 3.42 -1.02 8.43
N ILE A 288 3.22 -1.71 9.54
CA ILE A 288 4.15 -1.75 10.66
C ILE A 288 4.53 -3.21 10.91
N ALA A 289 5.79 -3.55 10.69
CA ALA A 289 6.34 -4.86 11.02
C ALA A 289 7.17 -4.74 12.30
N ASP A 290 6.69 -5.33 13.37
CA ASP A 290 7.41 -5.46 14.65
C ASP A 290 8.09 -6.82 14.68
N ILE A 291 9.43 -6.81 14.56
CA ILE A 291 10.26 -8.01 14.57
C ILE A 291 10.80 -8.20 15.97
N SER A 292 10.66 -9.41 16.50
CA SER A 292 11.15 -9.72 17.84
C SER A 292 11.67 -11.15 17.91
N TRP A 293 12.50 -11.40 18.92
CA TRP A 293 12.94 -12.77 19.24
C TRP A 293 11.74 -13.66 19.62
N TYR A 294 11.86 -14.99 19.44
CA TYR A 294 10.81 -15.98 19.76
C TYR A 294 10.36 -15.94 21.22
#